data_cca31a564b999a7481a21e4a867bf7fc
#
_entry.id   cca31a564b999a7481a21e4a867bf7fc
#
_cell.length_a   1.000
_cell.length_b   1.000
_cell.length_c   1.000
_cell.angle_alpha   90.00
_cell.angle_beta   90.00
_cell.angle_gamma   90.00
#
_symmetry.space_group_name_H-M   'P 1'
#
loop_
_entity.id
_entity.type
_entity.pdbx_description
1 polymer ?
#
loop_
_entity_poly.entity_id
_entity_poly.type
_entity_poly.pdbx_seq_one_letter_code
_entity_poly.pdbx_strand_id
1 'polypeptide(L)'
;MTTQLTTALITGASSGIGAVYADRLAARGANLVLVARREARLQTLAADLRKRYGVSVDILVADLTEETGIRAVEEELRSNTAIDTLINNAGTAQMAPFLAGDVAQHQAINTLNTTALMRLTYAILPRLAQNNRGTLINIASVLSLHVRAGSALYSATKAWVLSFTRGLQEEFADSNVRIQAVLPAATATEIWSHSGVTVNDLPEGSVMTTDDMVDASLAGLDQGELITIPPMHDVSLWERYEVARLELFNSARTGIPAPRYVKR
;
A
#
# COMPACT_ATOMS: atom_id res chain seq x y z
N MET A 1 -4.52 17.40 16.32
CA MET A 1 -5.68 16.62 16.83
C MET A 1 -5.65 15.29 16.10
N THR A 2 -5.47 14.18 16.80
CA THR A 2 -5.58 12.83 16.20
C THR A 2 -7.01 12.63 15.74
N THR A 3 -7.23 12.43 14.45
CA THR A 3 -8.56 12.10 13.91
C THR A 3 -8.97 10.75 14.50
N GLN A 4 -10.05 10.72 15.27
CA GLN A 4 -10.57 9.45 15.80
C GLN A 4 -11.04 8.61 14.63
N LEU A 5 -10.33 7.51 14.35
CA LEU A 5 -10.71 6.52 13.34
C LEU A 5 -11.98 5.81 13.81
N THR A 6 -12.98 5.66 12.94
CA THR A 6 -14.22 4.96 13.31
C THR A 6 -14.16 3.50 12.90
N THR A 7 -13.87 3.21 11.63
CA THR A 7 -13.73 1.84 11.12
C THR A 7 -12.70 1.80 9.99
N ALA A 8 -11.75 0.88 10.07
CA ALA A 8 -10.74 0.67 9.05
C ALA A 8 -10.96 -0.66 8.31
N LEU A 9 -10.96 -0.62 6.97
CA LEU A 9 -10.88 -1.81 6.14
C LEU A 9 -9.43 -2.06 5.74
N ILE A 10 -8.94 -3.28 5.98
CA ILE A 10 -7.55 -3.67 5.73
C ILE A 10 -7.51 -4.86 4.79
N THR A 11 -6.91 -4.70 3.63
CA THR A 11 -6.69 -5.81 2.70
C THR A 11 -5.39 -6.56 3.00
N GLY A 12 -5.38 -7.89 2.76
CA GLY A 12 -4.23 -8.72 3.10
C GLY A 12 -4.01 -8.89 4.60
N ALA A 13 -5.08 -8.79 5.41
CA ALA A 13 -5.02 -8.74 6.87
C ALA A 13 -4.66 -10.07 7.56
N SER A 14 -4.57 -11.20 6.84
CA SER A 14 -4.37 -12.51 7.45
C SER A 14 -2.95 -12.79 7.93
N SER A 15 -1.98 -11.93 7.66
CA SER A 15 -0.58 -12.07 8.10
C SER A 15 0.24 -10.80 7.85
N GLY A 16 1.47 -10.78 8.36
CA GLY A 16 2.48 -9.76 8.07
C GLY A 16 2.00 -8.35 8.34
N ILE A 17 2.31 -7.44 7.44
CA ILE A 17 2.01 -6.01 7.54
C ILE A 17 0.53 -5.74 7.82
N GLY A 18 -0.39 -6.42 7.10
CA GLY A 18 -1.83 -6.21 7.27
C GLY A 18 -2.35 -6.63 8.64
N ALA A 19 -1.84 -7.71 9.21
CA ALA A 19 -2.19 -8.15 10.56
C ALA A 19 -1.68 -7.19 11.64
N VAL A 20 -0.48 -6.63 11.46
CA VAL A 20 0.08 -5.62 12.38
C VAL A 20 -0.70 -4.30 12.27
N TYR A 21 -1.10 -3.85 11.08
CA TYR A 21 -2.01 -2.70 10.97
C TYR A 21 -3.32 -2.94 11.72
N ALA A 22 -3.90 -4.14 11.60
CA ALA A 22 -5.13 -4.48 12.33
C ALA A 22 -4.92 -4.37 13.84
N ASP A 23 -3.80 -4.88 14.36
CA ASP A 23 -3.45 -4.78 15.78
C ASP A 23 -3.30 -3.33 16.25
N ARG A 24 -2.51 -2.52 15.53
CA ARG A 24 -2.22 -1.13 15.90
C ARG A 24 -3.46 -0.23 15.81
N LEU A 25 -4.33 -0.45 14.82
CA LEU A 25 -5.56 0.34 14.68
C LEU A 25 -6.61 -0.08 15.71
N ALA A 26 -6.73 -1.39 16.02
CA ALA A 26 -7.56 -1.86 17.14
C ALA A 26 -7.10 -1.27 18.47
N ALA A 27 -5.79 -1.23 18.73
CA ALA A 27 -5.21 -0.60 19.92
C ALA A 27 -5.51 0.92 20.00
N ARG A 28 -5.71 1.58 18.86
CA ARG A 28 -6.14 2.99 18.76
C ARG A 28 -7.67 3.16 18.88
N GLY A 29 -8.41 2.06 19.12
CA GLY A 29 -9.87 2.07 19.30
C GLY A 29 -10.68 2.02 17.99
N ALA A 30 -10.06 1.76 16.85
CA ALA A 30 -10.77 1.60 15.58
C ALA A 30 -11.48 0.24 15.50
N ASN A 31 -12.72 0.23 15.00
CA ASN A 31 -13.35 -0.98 14.50
C ASN A 31 -12.70 -1.42 13.19
N LEU A 32 -12.79 -2.70 12.85
CA LEU A 32 -12.07 -3.27 11.73
C LEU A 32 -12.96 -4.10 10.81
N VAL A 33 -12.66 -4.04 9.51
CA VAL A 33 -13.08 -5.03 8.51
C VAL A 33 -11.80 -5.65 7.93
N LEU A 34 -11.57 -6.92 8.22
CA LEU A 34 -10.36 -7.64 7.81
C LEU A 34 -10.62 -8.44 6.54
N VAL A 35 -9.89 -8.14 5.47
CA VAL A 35 -10.07 -8.77 4.16
C VAL A 35 -8.86 -9.63 3.79
N ALA A 36 -9.07 -10.92 3.54
CA ALA A 36 -8.08 -11.85 2.98
C ALA A 36 -8.75 -13.15 2.52
N ARG A 37 -7.95 -14.05 1.90
CA ARG A 37 -8.41 -15.37 1.44
C ARG A 37 -8.49 -16.43 2.55
N ARG A 38 -7.66 -16.31 3.59
CA ARG A 38 -7.45 -17.34 4.62
C ARG A 38 -8.40 -17.11 5.81
N GLU A 39 -9.61 -17.65 5.71
CA GLU A 39 -10.68 -17.44 6.67
C GLU A 39 -10.27 -17.80 8.11
N ALA A 40 -9.69 -18.98 8.33
CA ALA A 40 -9.31 -19.41 9.67
C ALA A 40 -8.32 -18.44 10.36
N ARG A 41 -7.39 -17.85 9.59
CA ARG A 41 -6.46 -16.84 10.12
C ARG A 41 -7.17 -15.53 10.44
N LEU A 42 -8.12 -15.10 9.61
CA LEU A 42 -8.93 -13.91 9.88
C LEU A 42 -9.77 -14.10 11.15
N GLN A 43 -10.40 -15.26 11.31
CA GLN A 43 -11.21 -15.60 12.50
C GLN A 43 -10.35 -15.57 13.77
N THR A 44 -9.16 -16.18 13.74
CA THR A 44 -8.22 -16.19 14.87
C THR A 44 -7.78 -14.77 15.24
N LEU A 45 -7.37 -13.98 14.26
CA LEU A 45 -6.96 -12.59 14.47
C LEU A 45 -8.12 -11.73 15.00
N ALA A 46 -9.31 -11.86 14.41
CA ALA A 46 -10.49 -11.10 14.84
C ALA A 46 -10.88 -11.42 16.28
N ALA A 47 -10.84 -12.71 16.67
CA ALA A 47 -11.14 -13.12 18.05
C ALA A 47 -10.12 -12.54 19.06
N ASP A 48 -8.83 -12.57 18.72
CA ASP A 48 -7.77 -11.98 19.56
C ASP A 48 -7.94 -10.46 19.72
N LEU A 49 -8.14 -9.74 18.61
CA LEU A 49 -8.29 -8.29 18.64
C LEU A 49 -9.54 -7.83 19.41
N ARG A 50 -10.68 -8.51 19.22
CA ARG A 50 -11.89 -8.25 20.02
C ARG A 50 -11.64 -8.45 21.52
N LYS A 51 -10.95 -9.52 21.89
CA LYS A 51 -10.62 -9.85 23.28
C LYS A 51 -9.67 -8.83 23.91
N ARG A 52 -8.64 -8.40 23.18
CA ARG A 52 -7.59 -7.51 23.71
C ARG A 52 -8.04 -6.06 23.79
N TYR A 53 -8.79 -5.59 22.81
CA TYR A 53 -9.08 -4.16 22.64
C TYR A 53 -10.54 -3.80 22.77
N GLY A 54 -11.46 -4.75 22.80
CA GLY A 54 -12.90 -4.48 22.95
C GLY A 54 -13.56 -3.82 21.74
N VAL A 55 -12.89 -3.81 20.58
CA VAL A 55 -13.40 -3.24 19.32
C VAL A 55 -14.21 -4.24 18.51
N SER A 56 -15.09 -3.77 17.62
CA SER A 56 -15.73 -4.62 16.63
C SER A 56 -14.75 -4.98 15.52
N VAL A 57 -14.73 -6.25 15.14
CA VAL A 57 -13.88 -6.74 14.04
C VAL A 57 -14.69 -7.67 13.16
N ASP A 58 -15.02 -7.26 11.98
CA ASP A 58 -15.67 -8.08 10.97
C ASP A 58 -14.63 -8.69 10.03
N ILE A 59 -14.96 -9.84 9.43
CA ILE A 59 -14.10 -10.49 8.44
C ILE A 59 -14.85 -10.61 7.12
N LEU A 60 -14.14 -10.38 6.02
CA LEU A 60 -14.63 -10.57 4.66
C LEU A 60 -13.64 -11.45 3.90
N VAL A 61 -14.04 -12.69 3.63
CA VAL A 61 -13.20 -13.64 2.88
C VAL A 61 -13.31 -13.32 1.40
N ALA A 62 -12.21 -12.83 0.81
CA ALA A 62 -12.17 -12.44 -0.60
C ALA A 62 -10.81 -12.69 -1.23
N ASP A 63 -10.78 -13.20 -2.46
CA ASP A 63 -9.60 -13.22 -3.31
C ASP A 63 -9.61 -12.01 -4.24
N LEU A 64 -8.70 -11.09 -4.00
CA LEU A 64 -8.57 -9.86 -4.79
C LEU A 64 -7.84 -10.06 -6.14
N THR A 65 -7.50 -11.28 -6.51
CA THR A 65 -7.11 -11.63 -7.89
C THR A 65 -8.32 -11.92 -8.76
N GLU A 66 -9.51 -12.14 -8.14
CA GLU A 66 -10.74 -12.52 -8.78
C GLU A 66 -11.77 -11.38 -8.78
N GLU A 67 -12.51 -11.24 -9.88
CA GLU A 67 -13.53 -10.20 -10.04
C GLU A 67 -14.61 -10.25 -8.94
N THR A 68 -15.03 -11.45 -8.54
CA THR A 68 -16.03 -11.66 -7.49
C THR A 68 -15.54 -11.18 -6.14
N GLY A 69 -14.25 -11.43 -5.81
CA GLY A 69 -13.65 -10.97 -4.57
C GLY A 69 -13.50 -9.46 -4.52
N ILE A 70 -13.07 -8.85 -5.64
CA ILE A 70 -12.95 -7.38 -5.73
C ILE A 70 -14.34 -6.75 -5.54
N ARG A 71 -15.37 -7.23 -6.24
CA ARG A 71 -16.74 -6.70 -6.12
C ARG A 71 -17.32 -6.82 -4.71
N ALA A 72 -17.05 -7.91 -4.01
CA ALA A 72 -17.51 -8.08 -2.63
C ALA A 72 -16.92 -6.99 -1.71
N VAL A 73 -15.63 -6.67 -1.86
CA VAL A 73 -14.99 -5.63 -1.06
C VAL A 73 -15.41 -4.22 -1.50
N GLU A 74 -15.62 -3.97 -2.79
CA GLU A 74 -16.19 -2.72 -3.28
C GLU A 74 -17.58 -2.46 -2.67
N GLU A 75 -18.44 -3.49 -2.62
CA GLU A 75 -19.78 -3.37 -2.04
C GLU A 75 -19.72 -3.08 -0.55
N GLU A 76 -18.85 -3.76 0.20
CA GLU A 76 -18.60 -3.46 1.61
C GLU A 76 -18.16 -2.00 1.80
N LEU A 77 -17.22 -1.52 0.98
CA LEU A 77 -16.75 -0.13 1.04
C LEU A 77 -17.84 0.89 0.69
N ARG A 78 -18.79 0.56 -0.18
CA ARG A 78 -19.89 1.46 -0.55
C ARG A 78 -21.03 1.45 0.47
N SER A 79 -21.42 0.28 0.94
CA SER A 79 -22.60 0.10 1.81
C SER A 79 -22.30 0.36 3.28
N ASN A 80 -21.12 -0.02 3.78
CA ASN A 80 -20.73 0.21 5.15
C ASN A 80 -20.21 1.64 5.34
N THR A 81 -21.11 2.55 5.67
CA THR A 81 -20.80 3.99 5.81
C THR A 81 -19.93 4.33 7.01
N ALA A 82 -19.72 3.39 7.95
CA ALA A 82 -18.82 3.57 9.09
C ALA A 82 -17.34 3.52 8.67
N ILE A 83 -17.01 2.87 7.54
CA ILE A 83 -15.62 2.77 7.08
C ILE A 83 -15.15 4.15 6.60
N ASP A 84 -14.19 4.74 7.30
CA ASP A 84 -13.53 5.98 6.96
C ASP A 84 -12.02 5.83 6.69
N THR A 85 -11.52 4.61 6.80
CA THR A 85 -10.11 4.30 6.57
C THR A 85 -9.98 3.07 5.68
N LEU A 86 -9.18 3.17 4.62
CA LEU A 86 -8.82 2.04 3.76
C LEU A 86 -7.29 1.85 3.76
N ILE A 87 -6.86 0.62 4.08
CA ILE A 87 -5.46 0.20 3.93
C ILE A 87 -5.37 -0.81 2.80
N ASN A 88 -4.89 -0.36 1.65
CA ASN A 88 -4.55 -1.17 0.51
C ASN A 88 -3.18 -1.82 0.73
N ASN A 89 -3.17 -2.94 1.45
CA ASN A 89 -1.96 -3.68 1.78
C ASN A 89 -1.84 -5.00 1.00
N ALA A 90 -2.95 -5.62 0.57
CA ALA A 90 -2.88 -6.86 -0.20
C ALA A 90 -1.96 -6.70 -1.41
N GLY A 91 -1.04 -7.65 -1.55
CA GLY A 91 -0.08 -7.65 -2.64
C GLY A 91 0.75 -8.91 -2.65
N THR A 92 1.37 -9.17 -3.79
CA THR A 92 2.29 -10.29 -3.97
C THR A 92 3.49 -9.86 -4.80
N ALA A 93 4.58 -10.63 -4.73
CA ALA A 93 5.80 -10.37 -5.46
C ALA A 93 6.28 -11.65 -6.15
N GLN A 94 6.90 -11.47 -7.32
CA GLN A 94 7.74 -12.47 -7.95
C GLN A 94 9.09 -11.81 -8.25
N MET A 95 10.14 -12.37 -7.69
CA MET A 95 11.52 -11.92 -7.87
C MET A 95 12.27 -12.96 -8.71
N ALA A 96 11.94 -13.00 -10.00
CA ALA A 96 12.51 -13.92 -10.97
C ALA A 96 12.61 -13.22 -12.34
N PRO A 97 13.47 -13.71 -13.26
CA PRO A 97 13.48 -13.22 -14.63
C PRO A 97 12.07 -13.24 -15.23
N PHE A 98 11.71 -12.20 -15.97
CA PHE A 98 10.34 -12.03 -16.49
C PHE A 98 9.84 -13.26 -17.29
N LEU A 99 10.71 -13.86 -18.07
CA LEU A 99 10.37 -15.04 -18.89
C LEU A 99 10.31 -16.35 -18.07
N ALA A 100 10.65 -16.35 -16.80
CA ALA A 100 10.55 -17.53 -15.94
C ALA A 100 9.12 -17.75 -15.37
N GLY A 101 8.25 -16.74 -15.45
CA GLY A 101 6.85 -16.85 -15.08
C GLY A 101 5.94 -17.02 -16.29
N ASP A 102 4.70 -17.46 -16.06
CA ASP A 102 3.68 -17.47 -17.11
C ASP A 102 2.84 -16.18 -17.09
N VAL A 103 2.14 -15.93 -18.20
CA VAL A 103 1.34 -14.71 -18.39
C VAL A 103 0.17 -14.63 -17.40
N ALA A 104 -0.46 -15.75 -17.04
CA ALA A 104 -1.58 -15.75 -16.10
C ALA A 104 -1.12 -15.37 -14.70
N GLN A 105 0.05 -15.86 -14.27
CA GLN A 105 0.68 -15.46 -13.01
C GLN A 105 1.02 -13.96 -13.00
N HIS A 106 1.58 -13.44 -14.09
CA HIS A 106 1.86 -12.02 -14.23
C HIS A 106 0.59 -11.16 -14.19
N GLN A 107 -0.49 -11.62 -14.84
CA GLN A 107 -1.79 -10.95 -14.77
C GLN A 107 -2.35 -10.93 -13.35
N ALA A 108 -2.28 -12.05 -12.62
CA ALA A 108 -2.73 -12.13 -11.22
C ALA A 108 -1.96 -11.16 -10.32
N ILE A 109 -0.63 -11.05 -10.48
CA ILE A 109 0.19 -10.06 -9.76
C ILE A 109 -0.27 -8.65 -10.08
N ASN A 110 -0.47 -8.32 -11.35
CA ASN A 110 -0.92 -6.99 -11.76
C ASN A 110 -2.33 -6.70 -11.23
N THR A 111 -3.26 -7.65 -11.33
CA THR A 111 -4.62 -7.49 -10.82
C THR A 111 -4.61 -7.20 -9.33
N LEU A 112 -3.89 -7.99 -8.53
CA LEU A 112 -3.84 -7.80 -7.09
C LEU A 112 -3.17 -6.49 -6.69
N ASN A 113 -2.00 -6.18 -7.28
CA ASN A 113 -1.18 -5.05 -6.83
C ASN A 113 -1.67 -3.69 -7.35
N THR A 114 -2.42 -3.65 -8.47
CA THR A 114 -2.86 -2.39 -9.10
C THR A 114 -4.36 -2.29 -9.28
N THR A 115 -4.98 -3.23 -10.02
CA THR A 115 -6.42 -3.15 -10.37
C THR A 115 -7.30 -3.18 -9.14
N ALA A 116 -7.07 -4.13 -8.23
CA ALA A 116 -7.83 -4.22 -6.98
C ALA A 116 -7.67 -2.95 -6.15
N LEU A 117 -6.42 -2.49 -5.94
CA LEU A 117 -6.13 -1.26 -5.19
C LEU A 117 -6.88 -0.05 -5.78
N MET A 118 -6.81 0.16 -7.08
CA MET A 118 -7.50 1.25 -7.77
C MET A 118 -9.02 1.17 -7.56
N ARG A 119 -9.61 -0.01 -7.76
CA ARG A 119 -11.05 -0.21 -7.64
C ARG A 119 -11.56 0.02 -6.23
N LEU A 120 -10.85 -0.50 -5.21
CA LEU A 120 -11.22 -0.30 -3.81
C LEU A 120 -11.06 1.18 -3.41
N THR A 121 -10.01 1.83 -3.89
CA THR A 121 -9.83 3.27 -3.71
C THR A 121 -11.01 4.05 -4.31
N TYR A 122 -11.40 3.73 -5.56
CA TYR A 122 -12.55 4.36 -6.22
C TYR A 122 -13.87 4.11 -5.48
N ALA A 123 -14.03 2.96 -4.83
CA ALA A 123 -15.24 2.64 -4.08
C ALA A 123 -15.44 3.50 -2.82
N ILE A 124 -14.36 3.90 -2.14
CA ILE A 124 -14.43 4.66 -0.90
C ILE A 124 -14.26 6.18 -1.08
N LEU A 125 -13.43 6.62 -2.04
CA LEU A 125 -13.04 8.03 -2.19
C LEU A 125 -14.22 9.01 -2.32
N PRO A 126 -15.32 8.73 -3.05
CA PRO A 126 -16.45 9.65 -3.15
C PRO A 126 -17.02 10.03 -1.78
N ARG A 127 -17.14 9.06 -0.86
CA ARG A 127 -17.62 9.29 0.48
C ARG A 127 -16.62 10.07 1.33
N LEU A 128 -15.33 9.75 1.24
CA LEU A 128 -14.29 10.50 1.97
C LEU A 128 -14.24 11.95 1.50
N ALA A 129 -14.36 12.20 0.20
CA ALA A 129 -14.44 13.53 -0.39
C ALA A 129 -15.66 14.30 0.10
N GLN A 130 -16.85 13.69 0.05
CA GLN A 130 -18.09 14.29 0.49
C GLN A 130 -18.05 14.67 1.97
N ASN A 131 -17.49 13.79 2.80
CA ASN A 131 -17.36 14.02 4.25
C ASN A 131 -16.18 14.94 4.59
N ASN A 132 -15.33 15.26 3.61
CA ASN A 132 -14.06 15.95 3.77
C ASN A 132 -13.23 15.39 4.93
N ARG A 133 -13.21 14.06 5.06
CA ARG A 133 -12.56 13.32 6.14
C ARG A 133 -12.31 11.87 5.74
N GLY A 134 -11.21 11.31 6.20
CA GLY A 134 -10.89 9.90 6.08
C GLY A 134 -9.42 9.68 5.80
N THR A 135 -9.04 8.41 5.69
CA THR A 135 -7.64 8.01 5.51
C THR A 135 -7.53 6.92 4.44
N LEU A 136 -6.62 7.11 3.51
CA LEU A 136 -6.21 6.11 2.52
C LEU A 136 -4.71 5.85 2.69
N ILE A 137 -4.33 4.60 2.96
CA ILE A 137 -2.94 4.16 3.01
C ILE A 137 -2.71 3.14 1.90
N ASN A 138 -1.80 3.42 1.00
CA ASN A 138 -1.39 2.52 -0.08
C ASN A 138 0.02 1.98 0.18
N ILE A 139 0.16 0.65 0.28
CA ILE A 139 1.47 0.02 0.49
C ILE A 139 2.16 -0.18 -0.86
N ALA A 140 3.13 0.69 -1.13
CA ALA A 140 4.03 0.61 -2.29
C ALA A 140 5.29 -0.22 -1.96
N SER A 141 6.47 0.25 -2.28
CA SER A 141 7.78 -0.34 -1.95
C SER A 141 8.89 0.66 -2.30
N VAL A 142 10.07 0.54 -1.70
CA VAL A 142 11.28 1.23 -2.20
C VAL A 142 11.62 0.82 -3.64
N LEU A 143 11.17 -0.35 -4.11
CA LEU A 143 11.29 -0.77 -5.49
C LEU A 143 10.37 0.01 -6.46
N SER A 144 9.54 0.92 -5.96
CA SER A 144 8.89 1.93 -6.80
C SER A 144 9.84 3.04 -7.27
N LEU A 145 10.98 3.20 -6.59
CA LEU A 145 12.01 4.20 -6.90
C LEU A 145 13.20 3.59 -7.66
N HIS A 146 13.40 2.28 -7.59
CA HIS A 146 14.54 1.58 -8.18
C HIS A 146 14.15 0.20 -8.69
N VAL A 147 14.62 -0.15 -9.88
CA VAL A 147 14.34 -1.45 -10.51
C VAL A 147 15.58 -2.33 -10.45
N ARG A 148 15.42 -3.60 -10.08
CA ARG A 148 16.47 -4.60 -10.08
C ARG A 148 16.17 -5.67 -11.15
N ALA A 149 17.20 -6.34 -11.62
CA ALA A 149 17.00 -7.56 -12.40
C ALA A 149 16.13 -8.57 -11.62
N GLY A 150 15.18 -9.19 -12.29
CA GLY A 150 14.21 -10.10 -11.67
C GLY A 150 13.04 -9.44 -10.95
N SER A 151 12.97 -8.11 -10.85
CA SER A 151 11.86 -7.42 -10.20
C SER A 151 11.00 -6.58 -11.16
N ALA A 152 11.16 -6.75 -12.47
CA ALA A 152 10.58 -5.85 -13.46
C ALA A 152 9.07 -5.62 -13.26
N LEU A 153 8.27 -6.69 -13.19
CA LEU A 153 6.83 -6.58 -13.02
C LEU A 153 6.45 -6.03 -11.63
N TYR A 154 7.06 -6.58 -10.58
CA TYR A 154 6.78 -6.14 -9.22
C TYR A 154 7.11 -4.66 -9.04
N SER A 155 8.31 -4.23 -9.45
CA SER A 155 8.72 -2.82 -9.38
C SER A 155 7.78 -1.92 -10.19
N ALA A 156 7.35 -2.37 -11.37
CA ALA A 156 6.38 -1.63 -12.19
C ALA A 156 5.03 -1.46 -11.46
N THR A 157 4.49 -2.54 -10.83
CA THR A 157 3.24 -2.41 -10.06
C THR A 157 3.40 -1.47 -8.87
N LYS A 158 4.53 -1.50 -8.16
CA LYS A 158 4.77 -0.62 -7.01
C LYS A 158 5.07 0.83 -7.42
N ALA A 159 5.71 1.05 -8.56
CA ALA A 159 5.86 2.38 -9.16
C ALA A 159 4.48 2.95 -9.58
N TRP A 160 3.61 2.11 -10.14
CA TRP A 160 2.24 2.49 -10.43
C TRP A 160 1.49 2.93 -9.17
N VAL A 161 1.58 2.16 -8.07
CA VAL A 161 0.94 2.51 -6.78
C VAL A 161 1.45 3.86 -6.27
N LEU A 162 2.77 4.10 -6.31
CA LEU A 162 3.35 5.38 -5.89
C LEU A 162 2.85 6.55 -6.75
N SER A 163 2.88 6.40 -8.07
CA SER A 163 2.42 7.45 -9.00
C SER A 163 0.93 7.73 -8.87
N PHE A 164 0.11 6.68 -8.74
CA PHE A 164 -1.33 6.79 -8.52
C PHE A 164 -1.64 7.53 -7.20
N THR A 165 -0.95 7.15 -6.12
CA THR A 165 -1.14 7.79 -4.81
C THR A 165 -0.76 9.26 -4.85
N ARG A 166 0.35 9.61 -5.52
CA ARG A 166 0.76 11.02 -5.73
C ARG A 166 -0.28 11.83 -6.51
N GLY A 167 -0.86 11.24 -7.56
CA GLY A 167 -1.94 11.90 -8.30
C GLY A 167 -3.13 12.22 -7.39
N LEU A 168 -3.53 11.25 -6.56
CA LEU A 168 -4.61 11.48 -5.60
C LEU A 168 -4.24 12.53 -4.53
N GLN A 169 -2.99 12.57 -4.07
CA GLN A 169 -2.52 13.60 -3.13
C GLN A 169 -2.66 15.01 -3.70
N GLU A 170 -2.34 15.19 -4.99
CA GLU A 170 -2.54 16.47 -5.68
C GLU A 170 -4.03 16.81 -5.84
N GLU A 171 -4.87 15.84 -6.22
CA GLU A 171 -6.31 16.03 -6.39
C GLU A 171 -7.02 16.38 -5.08
N PHE A 172 -6.50 15.89 -3.95
CA PHE A 172 -7.08 16.06 -2.62
C PHE A 172 -6.30 17.03 -1.73
N ALA A 173 -5.38 17.82 -2.29
CA ALA A 173 -4.49 18.70 -1.53
C ALA A 173 -5.24 19.72 -0.65
N ASP A 174 -6.39 20.21 -1.12
CA ASP A 174 -7.22 21.18 -0.40
C ASP A 174 -8.29 20.54 0.50
N SER A 175 -8.18 19.22 0.75
CA SER A 175 -9.13 18.47 1.59
C SER A 175 -8.51 18.00 2.91
N ASN A 176 -9.38 17.56 3.84
CA ASN A 176 -8.95 16.89 5.07
C ASN A 176 -8.83 15.36 4.91
N VAL A 177 -8.92 14.83 3.68
CA VAL A 177 -8.69 13.41 3.41
C VAL A 177 -7.18 13.15 3.43
N ARG A 178 -6.74 12.26 4.32
CA ARG A 178 -5.32 11.88 4.41
C ARG A 178 -5.02 10.75 3.44
N ILE A 179 -4.09 10.97 2.53
CA ILE A 179 -3.66 9.98 1.55
C ILE A 179 -2.17 9.77 1.68
N GLN A 180 -1.75 8.55 2.08
CA GLN A 180 -0.36 8.21 2.32
C GLN A 180 0.09 7.07 1.41
N ALA A 181 1.27 7.19 0.80
CA ALA A 181 2.01 6.05 0.27
C ALA A 181 3.09 5.62 1.27
N VAL A 182 3.16 4.34 1.55
CA VAL A 182 4.22 3.76 2.37
C VAL A 182 5.14 2.95 1.48
N LEU A 183 6.44 3.17 1.59
CA LEU A 183 7.47 2.53 0.77
C LEU A 183 8.36 1.63 1.65
N PRO A 184 7.91 0.43 2.04
CA PRO A 184 8.74 -0.51 2.77
C PRO A 184 9.94 -0.95 1.93
N ALA A 185 11.08 -1.19 2.59
CA ALA A 185 12.14 -2.03 2.07
C ALA A 185 11.84 -3.52 2.39
N ALA A 186 12.86 -4.36 2.44
CA ALA A 186 12.67 -5.74 2.84
C ALA A 186 12.08 -5.81 4.25
N THR A 187 10.92 -6.46 4.36
CA THR A 187 10.19 -6.62 5.62
C THR A 187 9.93 -8.10 5.86
N ALA A 188 10.05 -8.56 7.10
CA ALA A 188 9.89 -9.96 7.49
C ALA A 188 8.43 -10.42 7.36
N THR A 189 8.02 -10.85 6.16
CA THR A 189 6.67 -11.29 5.82
C THR A 189 6.67 -12.59 5.04
N GLU A 190 5.52 -13.24 4.92
CA GLU A 190 5.33 -14.43 4.10
C GLU A 190 5.48 -14.17 2.58
N ILE A 191 5.58 -12.92 2.14
CA ILE A 191 5.75 -12.60 0.71
C ILE A 191 6.99 -13.28 0.12
N TRP A 192 8.01 -13.50 0.94
CA TRP A 192 9.27 -14.13 0.53
C TRP A 192 9.11 -15.60 0.18
N SER A 193 8.17 -16.33 0.81
CA SER A 193 7.94 -17.76 0.53
C SER A 193 7.44 -18.03 -0.90
N HIS A 194 6.93 -17.01 -1.58
CA HIS A 194 6.37 -17.09 -2.93
C HIS A 194 7.10 -16.20 -3.93
N SER A 195 8.09 -15.42 -3.47
CA SER A 195 8.80 -14.46 -4.33
C SER A 195 9.92 -15.05 -5.17
N GLY A 196 10.40 -16.23 -4.85
CA GLY A 196 11.60 -16.84 -5.46
C GLY A 196 12.91 -16.40 -4.79
N VAL A 197 12.87 -15.63 -3.72
CA VAL A 197 14.01 -15.20 -2.89
C VAL A 197 13.65 -15.46 -1.44
N THR A 198 14.58 -15.92 -0.63
CA THR A 198 14.36 -16.11 0.80
C THR A 198 14.89 -14.92 1.61
N VAL A 199 14.36 -14.72 2.82
CA VAL A 199 14.86 -13.68 3.73
C VAL A 199 16.36 -13.88 4.03
N ASN A 200 16.82 -15.12 4.08
CA ASN A 200 18.20 -15.47 4.35
C ASN A 200 19.17 -15.11 3.20
N ASP A 201 18.65 -14.85 1.99
CA ASP A 201 19.46 -14.39 0.85
C ASP A 201 19.71 -12.88 0.88
N LEU A 202 19.09 -12.17 1.84
CA LEU A 202 19.23 -10.74 1.99
C LEU A 202 20.39 -10.39 2.94
N PRO A 203 21.04 -9.22 2.77
CA PRO A 203 22.11 -8.80 3.67
C PRO A 203 21.65 -8.75 5.13
N GLU A 204 22.49 -9.14 6.05
CA GLU A 204 22.22 -9.06 7.48
C GLU A 204 21.86 -7.61 7.87
N GLY A 205 20.85 -7.44 8.71
CA GLY A 205 20.37 -6.13 9.14
C GLY A 205 19.54 -5.34 8.09
N SER A 206 19.32 -5.91 6.88
CA SER A 206 18.56 -5.23 5.82
C SER A 206 17.04 -5.53 5.86
N VAL A 207 16.58 -6.40 6.76
CA VAL A 207 15.18 -6.82 6.87
C VAL A 207 14.57 -6.23 8.13
N MET A 208 13.59 -5.37 7.94
CA MET A 208 12.82 -4.74 9.03
C MET A 208 11.74 -5.70 9.55
N THR A 209 11.40 -5.61 10.83
CA THR A 209 10.23 -6.31 11.36
C THR A 209 8.94 -5.72 10.81
N THR A 210 7.85 -6.48 10.80
CA THR A 210 6.52 -5.95 10.42
C THR A 210 6.02 -4.92 11.42
N ASP A 211 6.36 -5.08 12.68
CA ASP A 211 5.99 -4.16 13.76
C ASP A 211 6.65 -2.80 13.56
N ASP A 212 7.98 -2.75 13.43
CA ASP A 212 8.70 -1.50 13.20
C ASP A 212 8.25 -0.79 11.93
N MET A 213 7.98 -1.56 10.85
CA MET A 213 7.50 -1.00 9.59
C MET A 213 6.14 -0.32 9.75
N VAL A 214 5.19 -0.98 10.41
CA VAL A 214 3.84 -0.43 10.61
C VAL A 214 3.87 0.72 11.61
N ASP A 215 4.62 0.60 12.68
CA ASP A 215 4.76 1.67 13.68
C ASP A 215 5.37 2.93 13.05
N ALA A 216 6.40 2.80 12.19
CA ALA A 216 6.96 3.91 11.43
C ALA A 216 5.94 4.50 10.43
N SER A 217 5.17 3.66 9.73
CA SER A 217 4.12 4.13 8.81
C SER A 217 3.05 4.96 9.53
N LEU A 218 2.57 4.48 10.67
CA LEU A 218 1.55 5.17 11.45
C LEU A 218 2.11 6.44 12.10
N ALA A 219 3.38 6.45 12.51
CA ALA A 219 4.05 7.66 12.98
C ALA A 219 4.17 8.73 11.88
N GLY A 220 4.55 8.33 10.65
CA GLY A 220 4.57 9.22 9.50
C GLY A 220 3.17 9.76 9.17
N LEU A 221 2.13 8.92 9.21
CA LEU A 221 0.74 9.36 9.03
C LEU A 221 0.33 10.41 10.08
N ASP A 222 0.71 10.19 11.34
CA ASP A 222 0.40 11.10 12.46
C ASP A 222 1.16 12.43 12.33
N GLN A 223 2.34 12.44 11.69
CA GLN A 223 3.13 13.61 11.36
C GLN A 223 2.67 14.31 10.07
N GLY A 224 1.74 13.73 9.33
CA GLY A 224 1.24 14.29 8.07
C GLY A 224 2.12 14.01 6.86
N GLU A 225 3.01 13.00 6.95
CA GLU A 225 3.81 12.60 5.79
C GLU A 225 2.93 12.02 4.67
N LEU A 226 3.08 12.56 3.48
CA LEU A 226 2.42 12.05 2.27
C LEU A 226 3.09 10.77 1.76
N ILE A 227 4.40 10.69 1.89
CA ILE A 227 5.23 9.54 1.51
C ILE A 227 6.07 9.15 2.72
N THR A 228 5.84 7.97 3.26
CA THR A 228 6.65 7.44 4.37
C THR A 228 7.54 6.32 3.88
N ILE A 229 8.83 6.44 4.14
CA ILE A 229 9.85 5.43 3.80
C ILE A 229 10.46 4.93 5.11
N PRO A 230 9.90 3.87 5.73
CA PRO A 230 10.25 3.44 7.09
C PRO A 230 11.75 3.29 7.38
N PRO A 231 12.59 2.73 6.48
CA PRO A 231 14.02 2.58 6.74
C PRO A 231 14.87 3.82 6.40
N MET A 232 14.28 4.93 5.99
CA MET A 232 15.05 6.10 5.55
C MET A 232 15.42 6.97 6.74
N HIS A 233 16.69 6.93 7.15
CA HIS A 233 17.22 7.70 8.28
C HIS A 233 17.52 9.16 7.92
N ASP A 234 17.93 9.45 6.69
CA ASP A 234 18.27 10.79 6.22
C ASP A 234 17.18 11.32 5.29
N VAL A 235 16.30 12.15 5.85
CA VAL A 235 15.19 12.75 5.10
C VAL A 235 15.67 13.67 3.97
N SER A 236 16.89 14.24 4.08
CA SER A 236 17.46 15.11 3.05
C SER A 236 17.71 14.39 1.72
N LEU A 237 17.84 13.05 1.75
CA LEU A 237 17.91 12.25 0.51
C LEU A 237 16.60 12.31 -0.26
N TRP A 238 15.48 12.23 0.45
CA TRP A 238 14.16 12.34 -0.14
C TRP A 238 13.89 13.75 -0.68
N GLU A 239 14.24 14.76 0.08
CA GLU A 239 14.08 16.15 -0.34
C GLU A 239 14.85 16.45 -1.63
N ARG A 240 16.12 16.01 -1.71
CA ARG A 240 16.93 16.14 -2.94
C ARG A 240 16.35 15.38 -4.12
N TYR A 241 15.83 14.17 -3.87
CA TYR A 241 15.17 13.39 -4.92
C TYR A 241 13.94 14.13 -5.47
N GLU A 242 13.09 14.69 -4.61
CA GLU A 242 11.90 15.43 -5.04
C GLU A 242 12.26 16.69 -5.82
N VAL A 243 13.26 17.45 -5.39
CA VAL A 243 13.76 18.62 -6.13
C VAL A 243 14.25 18.19 -7.50
N ALA A 244 15.13 17.20 -7.59
CA ALA A 244 15.69 16.74 -8.86
C ALA A 244 14.59 16.17 -9.80
N ARG A 245 13.59 15.49 -9.26
CA ARG A 245 12.44 14.97 -10.02
C ARG A 245 11.63 16.10 -10.64
N LEU A 246 11.35 17.17 -9.89
CA LEU A 246 10.63 18.34 -10.39
C LEU A 246 11.45 19.13 -11.41
N GLU A 247 12.75 19.30 -11.19
CA GLU A 247 13.65 19.95 -12.14
C GLU A 247 13.68 19.20 -13.47
N LEU A 248 13.80 17.86 -13.42
CA LEU A 248 13.77 17.01 -14.62
C LEU A 248 12.46 17.17 -15.38
N PHE A 249 11.32 17.10 -14.68
CA PHE A 249 10.00 17.28 -15.27
C PHE A 249 9.88 18.65 -15.93
N ASN A 250 10.26 19.72 -15.24
CA ASN A 250 10.17 21.08 -15.76
C ASN A 250 11.09 21.30 -16.97
N SER A 251 12.29 20.74 -16.94
CA SER A 251 13.24 20.81 -18.05
C SER A 251 12.76 20.06 -19.31
N ALA A 252 11.93 19.04 -19.14
CA ALA A 252 11.36 18.28 -20.25
C ALA A 252 10.11 18.93 -20.87
N ARG A 253 9.56 20.00 -20.28
CA ARG A 253 8.37 20.72 -20.77
C ARG A 253 8.74 21.74 -21.88
N THR A 254 9.25 21.23 -22.98
CA THR A 254 9.62 22.04 -24.17
C THR A 254 9.15 21.35 -25.44
N GLY A 255 8.73 22.12 -26.43
CA GLY A 255 8.38 21.62 -27.76
C GLY A 255 9.59 21.44 -28.69
N ILE A 256 10.81 21.68 -28.22
CA ILE A 256 12.03 21.63 -29.01
C ILE A 256 12.83 20.39 -28.66
N PRO A 257 13.21 19.54 -29.65
CA PRO A 257 14.05 18.37 -29.38
C PRO A 257 15.41 18.78 -28.81
N ALA A 258 15.92 18.00 -27.86
CA ALA A 258 17.25 18.26 -27.33
C ALA A 258 18.31 18.19 -28.42
N PRO A 259 19.37 19.07 -28.39
CA PRO A 259 20.38 19.16 -29.45
C PRO A 259 21.04 17.82 -29.81
N ARG A 260 21.15 16.89 -28.87
CA ARG A 260 21.71 15.54 -29.10
C ARG A 260 20.86 14.66 -30.03
N TYR A 261 19.61 15.02 -30.30
CA TYR A 261 18.70 14.28 -31.18
C TYR A 261 18.51 14.96 -32.55
N VAL A 262 19.02 16.20 -32.72
CA VAL A 262 18.94 16.92 -33.99
C VAL A 262 20.15 16.53 -34.83
N LYS A 263 19.92 15.88 -36.00
CA LYS A 263 21.01 15.62 -36.95
C LYS A 263 21.58 16.96 -37.42
N ARG A 264 22.90 17.13 -37.31
CA ARG A 264 23.63 18.19 -37.95
C ARG A 264 23.68 18.01 -39.46
#